data_b540302712a2873d6f580212f6871dea
#
_entry.id   b540302712a2873d6f580212f6871dea
#
_cell.length_a   1.000
_cell.length_b   1.000
_cell.length_c   1.000
_cell.angle_alpha   90.00
_cell.angle_beta   90.00
_cell.angle_gamma   90.00
#
_symmetry.space_group_name_H-M   'P 1'
#
loop_
_entity.id
_entity.type
_entity.pdbx_description
1 polymer ?
#
loop_
_entity_poly.entity_id
_entity_poly.type
_entity_poly.pdbx_seq_one_letter_code
_entity_poly.pdbx_strand_id
1 'polypeptide(L)'
;MELFSKMIATALGVAVHQVNNTLSLLAGGATIPFISRYRKEATGGLDEVQIGEIKDRNDKLCELSKRKETILSTIDTQGKLTGELRTRIESCWDSTELEDIYLPYKPKRKTRAEAARQKGLEPLATLLMLQRENHLENRLGSFVKGEVKDEEDALKGARDIIAEQVSEDERARNQLRNQFSRQAVITSKVIKGKEEEAVKYRDYFDCSESLKRCNSHRLLAIRRAEAEGLLKVSISPDDEECVERLERQFVRSNNPCGQQVAEAVQDSYKRLLKPSIETEFATQSKERADEEAIKVFAENLRQLLLASPLGQKRVMGIDPGFRTGCKVVCLDAQGNLLHNENIYPHPPVSKQKEAFAKLQMMIESYKIDAVAIGNGTASRETEEFLKHQRFNRDIQIFIVSEQGASIYSASKIARDEFPDYDITVRGAVSIGRRLMDLSLIHISEPTR
;
A
#
# COMPACT_ATOMS: atom_id res chain seq x y z
N MET A 1 -9.55 4.24 29.42
CA MET A 1 -8.07 4.11 29.40
C MET A 1 -7.59 2.77 29.96
N GLU A 2 -8.05 2.34 31.13
CA GLU A 2 -7.61 1.07 31.73
C GLU A 2 -7.85 -0.18 30.85
N LEU A 3 -9.00 -0.22 30.15
CA LEU A 3 -9.32 -1.31 29.22
C LEU A 3 -8.35 -1.35 28.04
N PHE A 4 -8.04 -0.20 27.43
CA PHE A 4 -7.10 -0.13 26.30
C PHE A 4 -5.71 -0.59 26.71
N SER A 5 -5.24 -0.14 27.86
CA SER A 5 -3.93 -0.55 28.38
C SER A 5 -3.86 -2.05 28.63
N LYS A 6 -4.94 -2.67 29.12
CA LYS A 6 -4.99 -4.15 29.28
C LYS A 6 -4.96 -4.86 27.92
N MET A 7 -5.73 -4.39 26.94
CA MET A 7 -5.75 -4.97 25.59
C MET A 7 -4.38 -4.86 24.90
N ILE A 8 -3.75 -3.69 24.98
CA ILE A 8 -2.43 -3.44 24.40
C ILE A 8 -1.37 -4.30 25.11
N ALA A 9 -1.38 -4.33 26.42
CA ALA A 9 -0.45 -5.12 27.23
C ALA A 9 -0.52 -6.61 26.89
N THR A 10 -1.73 -7.16 26.77
CA THR A 10 -1.95 -8.56 26.38
C THR A 10 -1.44 -8.82 24.96
N ALA A 11 -1.70 -7.92 24.03
CA ALA A 11 -1.31 -8.09 22.63
C ALA A 11 0.21 -8.00 22.39
N LEU A 12 0.93 -7.23 23.22
CA LEU A 12 2.37 -7.00 23.07
C LEU A 12 3.20 -7.85 24.07
N GLY A 13 2.55 -8.56 25.00
CA GLY A 13 3.25 -9.33 26.04
C GLY A 13 4.03 -8.45 27.04
N VAL A 14 3.55 -7.21 27.28
CA VAL A 14 4.17 -6.27 28.23
C VAL A 14 3.26 -6.04 29.44
N ALA A 15 3.80 -5.45 30.51
CA ALA A 15 2.99 -5.16 31.68
C ALA A 15 2.09 -3.93 31.50
N VAL A 16 0.89 -3.94 32.10
CA VAL A 16 -0.10 -2.84 31.99
C VAL A 16 0.48 -1.50 32.45
N HIS A 17 1.30 -1.51 33.51
CA HIS A 17 1.93 -0.28 34.00
C HIS A 17 2.92 0.33 33.00
N GLN A 18 3.63 -0.50 32.22
CA GLN A 18 4.53 -0.02 31.15
C GLN A 18 3.75 0.69 30.05
N VAL A 19 2.60 0.14 29.65
CA VAL A 19 1.70 0.78 28.68
C VAL A 19 1.17 2.10 29.22
N ASN A 20 0.68 2.13 30.46
CA ASN A 20 0.14 3.36 31.08
C ASN A 20 1.20 4.45 31.17
N ASN A 21 2.41 4.13 31.62
CA ASN A 21 3.50 5.10 31.71
C ASN A 21 3.90 5.63 30.32
N THR A 22 3.98 4.75 29.34
CA THR A 22 4.28 5.11 27.93
C THR A 22 3.24 6.08 27.39
N LEU A 23 1.95 5.75 27.53
CA LEU A 23 0.85 6.61 27.06
C LEU A 23 0.81 7.96 27.80
N SER A 24 1.12 7.98 29.10
CA SER A 24 1.23 9.22 29.88
C SER A 24 2.36 10.12 29.38
N LEU A 25 3.53 9.54 29.09
CA LEU A 25 4.67 10.29 28.54
C LEU A 25 4.36 10.84 27.13
N LEU A 26 3.73 10.04 26.28
CA LEU A 26 3.31 10.47 24.93
C LEU A 26 2.27 11.59 25.00
N ALA A 27 1.29 11.49 25.89
CA ALA A 27 0.28 12.54 26.13
C ALA A 27 0.90 13.83 26.66
N GLY A 28 2.02 13.74 27.39
CA GLY A 28 2.83 14.87 27.83
C GLY A 28 3.72 15.49 26.75
N GLY A 29 3.61 15.03 25.48
CA GLY A 29 4.35 15.57 24.33
C GLY A 29 5.75 14.97 24.15
N ALA A 30 6.12 13.92 24.89
CA ALA A 30 7.40 13.24 24.70
C ALA A 30 7.40 12.43 23.38
N THR A 31 8.50 12.52 22.65
CA THR A 31 8.67 11.75 21.39
C THR A 31 9.12 10.32 21.67
N ILE A 32 8.84 9.38 20.75
CA ILE A 32 9.25 7.98 20.86
C ILE A 32 10.77 7.84 21.11
N PRO A 33 11.66 8.52 20.33
CA PRO A 33 13.11 8.46 20.60
C PRO A 33 13.52 9.02 21.97
N PHE A 34 12.83 10.04 22.45
CA PHE A 34 13.08 10.60 23.79
C PHE A 34 12.72 9.59 24.88
N ILE A 35 11.56 8.95 24.79
CA ILE A 35 11.10 7.97 25.77
C ILE A 35 12.05 6.76 25.79
N SER A 36 12.40 6.20 24.64
CA SER A 36 13.25 5.02 24.54
C SER A 36 14.68 5.25 25.06
N ARG A 37 15.18 6.48 25.01
CA ARG A 37 16.54 6.83 25.49
C ARG A 37 16.58 7.31 26.92
N TYR A 38 15.66 8.19 27.31
CA TYR A 38 15.76 8.97 28.52
C TYR A 38 14.69 8.65 29.58
N ARG A 39 13.76 7.71 29.30
CA ARG A 39 12.70 7.30 30.21
C ARG A 39 12.57 5.78 30.33
N LYS A 40 13.67 5.06 30.18
CA LYS A 40 13.70 3.60 30.27
C LYS A 40 13.21 3.08 31.61
N GLU A 41 13.57 3.76 32.70
CA GLU A 41 13.13 3.43 34.05
C GLU A 41 11.60 3.54 34.20
N ALA A 42 10.97 4.52 33.57
CA ALA A 42 9.54 4.71 33.65
C ALA A 42 8.75 3.69 32.79
N THR A 43 9.33 3.26 31.67
CA THR A 43 8.72 2.30 30.74
C THR A 43 9.13 0.86 30.98
N GLY A 44 10.02 0.62 31.95
CA GLY A 44 10.53 -0.73 32.25
C GLY A 44 11.37 -1.31 31.11
N GLY A 45 12.12 -0.44 30.41
CA GLY A 45 13.09 -0.84 29.37
C GLY A 45 12.51 -1.09 27.99
N LEU A 46 11.30 -0.62 27.70
CA LEU A 46 10.72 -0.72 26.36
C LEU A 46 11.59 -0.01 25.31
N ASP A 47 11.75 -0.65 24.16
CA ASP A 47 12.44 -0.08 23.01
C ASP A 47 11.52 0.83 22.17
N GLU A 48 12.09 1.49 21.18
CA GLU A 48 11.35 2.41 20.30
C GLU A 48 10.28 1.73 19.46
N VAL A 49 10.46 0.45 19.13
CA VAL A 49 9.48 -0.34 18.35
C VAL A 49 8.26 -0.62 19.23
N GLN A 50 8.48 -1.13 20.44
CA GLN A 50 7.41 -1.41 21.39
C GLN A 50 6.64 -0.14 21.78
N ILE A 51 7.33 0.99 21.98
CA ILE A 51 6.71 2.28 22.26
C ILE A 51 5.87 2.76 21.08
N GLY A 52 6.39 2.58 19.85
CA GLY A 52 5.65 2.87 18.61
C GLY A 52 4.39 2.02 18.49
N GLU A 53 4.48 0.71 18.69
CA GLU A 53 3.34 -0.19 18.64
C GLU A 53 2.28 0.13 19.71
N ILE A 54 2.69 0.51 20.93
CA ILE A 54 1.76 0.95 21.99
C ILE A 54 0.98 2.18 21.51
N LYS A 55 1.67 3.16 20.94
CA LYS A 55 1.05 4.38 20.40
C LYS A 55 0.04 4.06 19.29
N ASP A 56 0.46 3.32 18.27
CA ASP A 56 -0.37 3.02 17.10
C ASP A 56 -1.62 2.20 17.46
N ARG A 57 -1.47 1.24 18.39
CA ARG A 57 -2.61 0.46 18.90
C ARG A 57 -3.55 1.32 19.73
N ASN A 58 -3.04 2.22 20.56
CA ASN A 58 -3.85 3.13 21.32
C ASN A 58 -4.64 4.09 20.42
N ASP A 59 -3.99 4.66 19.39
CA ASP A 59 -4.61 5.56 18.44
C ASP A 59 -5.76 4.84 17.68
N LYS A 60 -5.53 3.60 17.21
CA LYS A 60 -6.59 2.75 16.60
C LYS A 60 -7.75 2.46 17.55
N LEU A 61 -7.49 2.13 18.81
CA LEU A 61 -8.56 1.90 19.81
C LEU A 61 -9.34 3.17 20.13
N CYS A 62 -8.67 4.33 20.18
CA CYS A 62 -9.32 5.61 20.37
C CYS A 62 -10.22 5.98 19.18
N GLU A 63 -9.76 5.77 17.95
CA GLU A 63 -10.57 5.96 16.74
C GLU A 63 -11.79 5.04 16.72
N LEU A 64 -11.59 3.76 17.05
CA LEU A 64 -12.69 2.80 17.13
C LEU A 64 -13.70 3.16 18.23
N SER A 65 -13.24 3.64 19.38
CA SER A 65 -14.13 4.13 20.46
C SER A 65 -14.99 5.32 20.00
N LYS A 66 -14.38 6.32 19.36
CA LYS A 66 -15.12 7.45 18.77
C LYS A 66 -16.13 6.98 17.71
N ARG A 67 -15.74 5.99 16.91
CA ARG A 67 -16.63 5.41 15.92
C ARG A 67 -17.83 4.73 16.56
N LYS A 68 -17.62 3.94 17.64
CA LYS A 68 -18.71 3.33 18.43
C LYS A 68 -19.67 4.37 18.96
N GLU A 69 -19.18 5.46 19.55
CA GLU A 69 -20.02 6.56 20.06
C GLU A 69 -20.89 7.15 18.95
N THR A 70 -20.32 7.39 17.77
CA THR A 70 -21.05 7.88 16.61
C THR A 70 -22.14 6.90 16.16
N ILE A 71 -21.83 5.61 16.13
CA ILE A 71 -22.77 4.55 15.75
C ILE A 71 -23.91 4.45 16.77
N LEU A 72 -23.60 4.39 18.05
CA LEU A 72 -24.60 4.34 19.11
C LEU A 72 -25.53 5.54 19.06
N SER A 73 -25.00 6.76 18.94
CA SER A 73 -25.77 7.97 18.79
C SER A 73 -26.70 7.94 17.57
N THR A 74 -26.20 7.44 16.43
CA THR A 74 -26.99 7.38 15.19
C THR A 74 -28.15 6.40 15.33
N ILE A 75 -27.91 5.21 15.92
CA ILE A 75 -28.94 4.18 16.11
C ILE A 75 -29.98 4.64 17.17
N ASP A 76 -29.50 5.29 18.21
CA ASP A 76 -30.38 5.83 19.29
C ASP A 76 -31.32 6.90 18.74
N THR A 77 -30.81 7.81 17.91
CA THR A 77 -31.63 8.85 17.23
C THR A 77 -32.72 8.22 16.35
N GLN A 78 -32.50 7.01 15.82
CA GLN A 78 -33.52 6.28 15.06
C GLN A 78 -34.50 5.51 15.94
N GLY A 79 -34.34 5.51 17.27
CA GLY A 79 -35.16 4.75 18.21
C GLY A 79 -35.03 3.22 18.08
N LYS A 80 -33.93 2.74 17.48
CA LYS A 80 -33.67 1.31 17.20
C LYS A 80 -32.64 0.69 18.13
N LEU A 81 -32.09 1.43 19.09
CA LEU A 81 -31.04 0.96 19.99
C LEU A 81 -31.64 0.09 21.12
N THR A 82 -31.42 -1.24 20.98
CA THR A 82 -31.78 -2.19 22.06
C THR A 82 -30.61 -2.36 23.03
N GLY A 83 -30.90 -2.88 24.25
CA GLY A 83 -29.84 -3.18 25.24
C GLY A 83 -28.83 -4.23 24.74
N GLU A 84 -29.29 -5.24 24.03
CA GLU A 84 -28.44 -6.27 23.43
C GLU A 84 -27.52 -5.68 22.34
N LEU A 85 -28.07 -4.84 21.47
CA LEU A 85 -27.31 -4.20 20.41
C LEU A 85 -26.26 -3.25 20.99
N ARG A 86 -26.60 -2.47 22.02
CA ARG A 86 -25.65 -1.61 22.74
C ARG A 86 -24.50 -2.44 23.29
N THR A 87 -24.76 -3.50 24.03
CA THR A 87 -23.74 -4.37 24.62
C THR A 87 -22.85 -4.99 23.54
N ARG A 88 -23.44 -5.40 22.44
CA ARG A 88 -22.71 -5.97 21.30
C ARG A 88 -21.76 -4.95 20.65
N ILE A 89 -22.21 -3.72 20.41
CA ILE A 89 -21.38 -2.63 19.87
C ILE A 89 -20.25 -2.28 20.84
N GLU A 90 -20.57 -2.13 22.14
CA GLU A 90 -19.58 -1.78 23.17
C GLU A 90 -18.50 -2.86 23.33
N SER A 91 -18.84 -4.14 23.20
CA SER A 91 -17.89 -5.25 23.31
C SER A 91 -17.09 -5.54 22.05
N CYS A 92 -17.52 -5.09 20.87
CA CYS A 92 -16.85 -5.31 19.59
C CYS A 92 -15.62 -4.40 19.45
N TRP A 93 -14.43 -4.97 19.22
CA TRP A 93 -13.16 -4.26 19.00
C TRP A 93 -12.55 -4.55 17.62
N ASP A 94 -13.31 -5.16 16.74
CA ASP A 94 -12.98 -5.31 15.33
C ASP A 94 -13.72 -4.27 14.49
N SER A 95 -13.01 -3.53 13.66
CA SER A 95 -13.59 -2.44 12.87
C SER A 95 -14.53 -2.97 11.78
N THR A 96 -14.23 -4.12 11.22
CA THR A 96 -15.01 -4.74 10.15
C THR A 96 -16.32 -5.27 10.70
N GLU A 97 -16.26 -5.99 11.83
CA GLU A 97 -17.45 -6.48 12.53
C GLU A 97 -18.33 -5.32 13.01
N LEU A 98 -17.73 -4.24 13.53
CA LEU A 98 -18.46 -3.05 13.97
C LEU A 98 -19.23 -2.39 12.83
N GLU A 99 -18.62 -2.25 11.66
CA GLU A 99 -19.27 -1.69 10.48
C GLU A 99 -20.39 -2.61 9.95
N ASP A 100 -20.23 -3.93 10.04
CA ASP A 100 -21.29 -4.87 9.67
C ASP A 100 -22.51 -4.79 10.62
N ILE A 101 -22.28 -4.68 11.94
CA ILE A 101 -23.34 -4.46 12.93
C ILE A 101 -24.09 -3.16 12.62
N TYR A 102 -23.36 -2.13 12.20
CA TYR A 102 -23.94 -0.82 11.89
C TYR A 102 -24.67 -0.76 10.54
N LEU A 103 -24.31 -1.61 9.59
CA LEU A 103 -24.75 -1.52 8.19
C LEU A 103 -26.27 -1.45 8.01
N PRO A 104 -27.11 -2.24 8.73
CA PRO A 104 -28.58 -2.15 8.64
C PRO A 104 -29.17 -0.82 9.17
N TYR A 105 -28.41 -0.12 10.02
CA TYR A 105 -28.83 1.13 10.67
C TYR A 105 -28.25 2.38 10.03
N LYS A 106 -27.32 2.19 9.09
CA LYS A 106 -26.64 3.30 8.42
C LYS A 106 -27.64 4.11 7.61
N PRO A 107 -27.72 5.45 7.78
CA PRO A 107 -28.62 6.29 7.01
C PRO A 107 -28.36 6.14 5.50
N LYS A 108 -29.37 5.71 4.77
CA LYS A 108 -29.28 5.46 3.34
C LYS A 108 -29.82 6.63 2.53
N ARG A 109 -29.12 7.02 1.48
CA ARG A 109 -29.59 8.06 0.56
C ARG A 109 -30.07 7.41 -0.72
N LYS A 110 -31.39 7.53 -1.04
CA LYS A 110 -32.03 7.17 -2.32
C LYS A 110 -31.55 5.82 -2.92
N THR A 111 -31.56 4.74 -2.10
CA THR A 111 -31.32 3.40 -2.65
C THR A 111 -32.55 2.90 -3.43
N ARG A 112 -32.35 1.90 -4.32
CA ARG A 112 -33.49 1.27 -5.01
C ARG A 112 -34.45 0.63 -4.03
N ALA A 113 -33.91 -0.01 -2.98
CA ALA A 113 -34.71 -0.61 -1.92
C ALA A 113 -35.52 0.45 -1.14
N GLU A 114 -34.93 1.61 -0.83
CA GLU A 114 -35.64 2.70 -0.15
C GLU A 114 -36.79 3.24 -1.01
N ALA A 115 -36.55 3.43 -2.32
CA ALA A 115 -37.60 3.81 -3.25
C ALA A 115 -38.73 2.77 -3.33
N ALA A 116 -38.39 1.47 -3.26
CA ALA A 116 -39.38 0.39 -3.25
C ALA A 116 -40.16 0.36 -1.92
N ARG A 117 -39.51 0.64 -0.78
CA ARG A 117 -40.21 0.81 0.53
C ARG A 117 -41.19 1.95 0.51
N GLN A 118 -40.82 3.10 -0.08
CA GLN A 118 -41.71 4.26 -0.24
C GLN A 118 -42.93 3.95 -1.10
N LYS A 119 -42.79 3.06 -2.10
CA LYS A 119 -43.91 2.52 -2.88
C LYS A 119 -44.77 1.49 -2.10
N GLY A 120 -44.43 1.14 -0.86
CA GLY A 120 -45.18 0.21 -0.01
C GLY A 120 -44.95 -1.26 -0.32
N LEU A 121 -43.79 -1.64 -0.91
CA LEU A 121 -43.47 -2.99 -1.34
C LEU A 121 -42.79 -3.87 -0.26
N GLU A 122 -42.54 -3.35 0.95
CA GLU A 122 -41.98 -4.10 2.08
C GLU A 122 -42.78 -5.37 2.45
N PRO A 123 -44.15 -5.32 2.50
CA PRO A 123 -44.94 -6.53 2.78
C PRO A 123 -44.79 -7.61 1.70
N LEU A 124 -44.63 -7.22 0.41
CA LEU A 124 -44.36 -8.16 -0.67
C LEU A 124 -42.98 -8.80 -0.50
N ALA A 125 -41.94 -8.03 -0.19
CA ALA A 125 -40.63 -8.55 0.08
C ALA A 125 -40.64 -9.56 1.25
N THR A 126 -41.38 -9.25 2.32
CA THR A 126 -41.56 -10.17 3.46
C THR A 126 -42.27 -11.45 3.04
N LEU A 127 -43.34 -11.36 2.24
CA LEU A 127 -44.07 -12.52 1.71
C LEU A 127 -43.14 -13.43 0.88
N LEU A 128 -42.33 -12.82 -0.02
CA LEU A 128 -41.38 -13.57 -0.82
C LEU A 128 -40.34 -14.29 0.06
N MET A 129 -39.79 -13.62 1.07
CA MET A 129 -38.80 -14.19 1.98
C MET A 129 -39.35 -15.35 2.84
N LEU A 130 -40.65 -15.38 3.13
CA LEU A 130 -41.28 -16.51 3.80
C LEU A 130 -41.34 -17.77 2.93
N GLN A 131 -41.38 -17.64 1.59
CA GLN A 131 -41.37 -18.72 0.60
C GLN A 131 -42.45 -19.77 0.82
N ARG A 132 -43.62 -19.37 1.31
CA ARG A 132 -44.75 -20.27 1.59
C ARG A 132 -45.84 -20.24 0.52
N GLU A 133 -45.85 -19.23 -0.32
CA GLU A 133 -46.89 -19.00 -1.32
C GLU A 133 -46.56 -19.73 -2.63
N ASN A 134 -47.46 -20.58 -3.09
CA ASN A 134 -47.30 -21.35 -4.33
C ASN A 134 -48.02 -20.69 -5.53
N HIS A 135 -48.97 -19.79 -5.24
CA HIS A 135 -49.75 -19.06 -6.24
C HIS A 135 -49.53 -17.55 -6.11
N LEU A 136 -48.28 -17.14 -6.38
CA LEU A 136 -47.85 -15.78 -6.19
C LEU A 136 -48.67 -14.79 -7.05
N GLU A 137 -49.10 -15.20 -8.24
CA GLU A 137 -49.89 -14.39 -9.17
C GLU A 137 -51.18 -13.84 -8.51
N ASN A 138 -51.83 -14.62 -7.66
CA ASN A 138 -53.06 -14.24 -6.98
C ASN A 138 -52.85 -13.13 -5.94
N ARG A 139 -51.61 -12.87 -5.54
CA ARG A 139 -51.24 -11.87 -4.54
C ARG A 139 -50.72 -10.59 -5.15
N LEU A 140 -50.07 -10.67 -6.34
CA LEU A 140 -49.35 -9.55 -6.93
C LEU A 140 -50.24 -8.34 -7.25
N GLY A 141 -51.46 -8.61 -7.80
CA GLY A 141 -52.42 -7.55 -8.13
C GLY A 141 -52.75 -6.62 -6.95
N SER A 142 -52.67 -7.12 -5.69
CA SER A 142 -52.91 -6.29 -4.50
C SER A 142 -51.83 -5.26 -4.23
N PHE A 143 -50.62 -5.42 -4.80
CA PHE A 143 -49.48 -4.53 -4.65
C PHE A 143 -49.31 -3.55 -5.82
N VAL A 144 -50.05 -3.71 -6.89
CA VAL A 144 -50.09 -2.76 -8.02
C VAL A 144 -50.96 -1.58 -7.65
N LYS A 145 -50.38 -0.61 -6.93
CA LYS A 145 -51.05 0.61 -6.44
C LYS A 145 -50.12 1.81 -6.49
N GLY A 146 -50.72 3.00 -6.62
CA GLY A 146 -49.95 4.26 -6.59
C GLY A 146 -48.94 4.37 -7.72
N GLU A 147 -47.64 4.42 -7.38
CA GLU A 147 -46.55 4.55 -8.34
C GLU A 147 -46.08 3.20 -8.94
N VAL A 148 -46.63 2.06 -8.52
CA VAL A 148 -46.32 0.73 -9.03
C VAL A 148 -47.11 0.48 -10.32
N LYS A 149 -46.40 0.31 -11.44
CA LYS A 149 -47.00 0.24 -12.77
C LYS A 149 -47.69 -1.07 -13.08
N ASP A 150 -47.04 -2.17 -12.73
CA ASP A 150 -47.46 -3.53 -13.02
C ASP A 150 -46.90 -4.51 -11.99
N GLU A 151 -47.22 -5.78 -12.13
CA GLU A 151 -46.76 -6.85 -11.22
C GLU A 151 -45.25 -7.06 -11.28
N GLU A 152 -44.64 -6.86 -12.47
CA GLU A 152 -43.18 -6.97 -12.60
C GLU A 152 -42.45 -5.82 -11.90
N ASP A 153 -42.98 -4.57 -11.95
CA ASP A 153 -42.43 -3.43 -11.17
C ASP A 153 -42.54 -3.70 -9.66
N ALA A 154 -43.66 -4.33 -9.22
CA ALA A 154 -43.83 -4.76 -7.84
C ALA A 154 -42.78 -5.81 -7.41
N LEU A 155 -42.60 -6.86 -8.23
CA LEU A 155 -41.60 -7.91 -7.99
C LEU A 155 -40.20 -7.37 -7.98
N LYS A 156 -39.85 -6.51 -8.93
CA LYS A 156 -38.55 -5.86 -9.03
C LYS A 156 -38.25 -5.03 -7.79
N GLY A 157 -39.23 -4.23 -7.34
CA GLY A 157 -39.07 -3.45 -6.12
C GLY A 157 -38.91 -4.34 -4.87
N ALA A 158 -39.67 -5.43 -4.77
CA ALA A 158 -39.51 -6.41 -3.69
C ALA A 158 -38.14 -7.10 -3.72
N ARG A 159 -37.66 -7.47 -4.92
CA ARG A 159 -36.30 -8.04 -5.10
C ARG A 159 -35.20 -7.02 -4.70
N ASP A 160 -35.36 -5.73 -5.00
CA ASP A 160 -34.41 -4.70 -4.57
C ASP A 160 -34.33 -4.59 -3.05
N ILE A 161 -35.48 -4.72 -2.34
CA ILE A 161 -35.52 -4.76 -0.87
C ILE A 161 -34.83 -6.01 -0.33
N ILE A 162 -35.13 -7.18 -0.88
CA ILE A 162 -34.52 -8.46 -0.47
C ILE A 162 -32.99 -8.42 -0.74
N ALA A 163 -32.55 -7.92 -1.90
CA ALA A 163 -31.14 -7.79 -2.23
C ALA A 163 -30.38 -6.93 -1.23
N GLU A 164 -30.99 -5.84 -0.75
CA GLU A 164 -30.40 -5.00 0.30
C GLU A 164 -30.34 -5.76 1.63
N GLN A 165 -31.42 -6.44 2.06
CA GLN A 165 -31.43 -7.25 3.28
C GLN A 165 -30.37 -8.34 3.27
N VAL A 166 -30.21 -9.07 2.14
CA VAL A 166 -29.15 -10.08 1.96
C VAL A 166 -27.76 -9.45 2.05
N SER A 167 -27.56 -8.26 1.48
CA SER A 167 -26.26 -7.57 1.52
C SER A 167 -25.86 -7.09 2.91
N GLU A 168 -26.82 -6.92 3.79
CA GLU A 168 -26.64 -6.48 5.18
C GLU A 168 -26.61 -7.66 6.17
N ASP A 169 -26.89 -8.86 5.70
CA ASP A 169 -26.82 -10.06 6.53
C ASP A 169 -25.37 -10.38 6.87
N GLU A 170 -25.08 -10.36 8.15
CA GLU A 170 -23.74 -10.56 8.69
C GLU A 170 -23.18 -11.95 8.38
N ARG A 171 -24.05 -13.00 8.38
CA ARG A 171 -23.64 -14.35 8.07
C ARG A 171 -23.26 -14.50 6.59
N ALA A 172 -24.04 -13.87 5.70
CA ALA A 172 -23.75 -13.82 4.28
C ALA A 172 -22.39 -13.14 4.01
N ARG A 173 -22.16 -11.97 4.64
CA ARG A 173 -20.89 -11.25 4.52
C ARG A 173 -19.71 -12.07 5.02
N ASN A 174 -19.81 -12.67 6.21
CA ASN A 174 -18.75 -13.50 6.79
C ASN A 174 -18.49 -14.76 5.97
N GLN A 175 -19.53 -15.38 5.40
CA GLN A 175 -19.38 -16.52 4.50
C GLN A 175 -18.59 -16.14 3.25
N LEU A 176 -18.91 -15.02 2.63
CA LEU A 176 -18.18 -14.52 1.45
C LEU A 176 -16.75 -14.11 1.80
N ARG A 177 -16.49 -13.43 2.93
CA ARG A 177 -15.13 -13.12 3.38
C ARG A 177 -14.28 -14.37 3.55
N ASN A 178 -14.85 -15.43 4.12
CA ASN A 178 -14.17 -16.73 4.24
C ASN A 178 -13.83 -17.33 2.87
N GLN A 179 -14.71 -17.17 1.90
CA GLN A 179 -14.47 -17.64 0.53
C GLN A 179 -13.41 -16.80 -0.17
N PHE A 180 -13.49 -15.46 -0.09
CA PHE A 180 -12.46 -14.54 -0.60
C PHE A 180 -11.09 -14.82 0.03
N SER A 181 -11.02 -14.99 1.33
CA SER A 181 -9.77 -15.29 2.04
C SER A 181 -9.08 -16.58 1.57
N ARG A 182 -9.86 -17.57 1.17
CA ARG A 182 -9.34 -18.90 0.75
C ARG A 182 -9.07 -19.01 -0.73
N GLN A 183 -9.93 -18.41 -1.57
CA GLN A 183 -10.03 -18.72 -3.00
C GLN A 183 -9.92 -17.50 -3.89
N ALA A 184 -9.84 -16.26 -3.33
CA ALA A 184 -9.76 -15.08 -4.18
C ALA A 184 -8.55 -15.11 -5.12
N VAL A 185 -8.82 -14.78 -6.36
CA VAL A 185 -7.85 -14.64 -7.45
C VAL A 185 -7.77 -13.17 -7.80
N ILE A 186 -6.55 -12.65 -7.88
CA ILE A 186 -6.30 -11.33 -8.48
C ILE A 186 -6.15 -11.53 -9.98
N THR A 187 -6.95 -10.82 -10.75
CA THR A 187 -6.86 -10.78 -12.20
C THR A 187 -6.57 -9.37 -12.66
N SER A 188 -5.69 -9.23 -13.64
CA SER A 188 -5.41 -7.93 -14.26
C SER A 188 -5.45 -8.05 -15.77
N LYS A 189 -6.07 -7.06 -16.43
CA LYS A 189 -6.15 -6.96 -17.89
C LYS A 189 -5.81 -5.54 -18.31
N VAL A 190 -5.06 -5.41 -19.41
CA VAL A 190 -4.76 -4.09 -19.98
C VAL A 190 -6.05 -3.43 -20.48
N ILE A 191 -6.19 -2.13 -20.23
CA ILE A 191 -7.32 -1.35 -20.75
C ILE A 191 -7.12 -1.17 -22.25
N LYS A 192 -8.11 -1.53 -23.02
CA LYS A 192 -8.10 -1.47 -24.49
C LYS A 192 -7.69 -0.08 -25.00
N GLY A 193 -6.68 -0.02 -25.84
CA GLY A 193 -6.11 1.21 -26.39
C GLY A 193 -5.03 1.86 -25.53
N LYS A 194 -4.59 1.22 -24.44
CA LYS A 194 -3.49 1.71 -23.57
C LYS A 194 -2.26 0.79 -23.54
N GLU A 195 -2.18 -0.13 -24.47
CA GLU A 195 -1.10 -1.12 -24.54
C GLU A 195 0.28 -0.47 -24.68
N GLU A 196 0.39 0.60 -25.45
CA GLU A 196 1.65 1.33 -25.65
C GLU A 196 2.08 2.12 -24.41
N GLU A 197 1.14 2.76 -23.73
CA GLU A 197 1.41 3.50 -22.47
C GLU A 197 1.79 2.55 -21.34
N ALA A 198 1.22 1.34 -21.36
CA ALA A 198 1.35 0.34 -20.30
C ALA A 198 2.56 -0.59 -20.48
N VAL A 199 3.46 -0.38 -21.45
CA VAL A 199 4.57 -1.31 -21.79
C VAL A 199 5.39 -1.74 -20.56
N LYS A 200 5.61 -0.84 -19.59
CA LYS A 200 6.31 -1.16 -18.34
C LYS A 200 5.60 -2.19 -17.45
N TYR A 201 4.32 -2.46 -17.71
CA TYR A 201 3.48 -3.44 -17.01
C TYR A 201 3.08 -4.63 -17.88
N ARG A 202 3.80 -4.88 -18.97
CA ARG A 202 3.46 -5.90 -19.98
C ARG A 202 3.24 -7.28 -19.38
N ASP A 203 4.00 -7.64 -18.35
CA ASP A 203 3.90 -8.94 -17.66
C ASP A 203 2.56 -9.12 -16.91
N TYR A 204 1.79 -8.05 -16.76
CA TYR A 204 0.50 -8.02 -16.06
C TYR A 204 -0.69 -7.74 -16.97
N PHE A 205 -0.51 -7.77 -18.30
CA PHE A 205 -1.58 -7.48 -19.27
C PHE A 205 -2.70 -8.50 -19.26
N ASP A 206 -2.39 -9.75 -18.97
CA ASP A 206 -3.34 -10.83 -18.75
C ASP A 206 -2.78 -11.76 -17.67
N CYS A 207 -2.92 -11.34 -16.44
CA CYS A 207 -2.40 -12.06 -15.28
C CYS A 207 -3.56 -12.55 -14.42
N SER A 208 -3.45 -13.79 -13.93
CA SER A 208 -4.40 -14.40 -13.02
C SER A 208 -3.65 -15.27 -12.03
N GLU A 209 -3.71 -14.93 -10.75
CA GLU A 209 -3.08 -15.71 -9.69
C GLU A 209 -3.82 -15.63 -8.35
N SER A 210 -3.64 -16.63 -7.49
CA SER A 210 -4.25 -16.64 -6.16
C SER A 210 -3.75 -15.44 -5.35
N LEU A 211 -4.68 -14.63 -4.81
CA LEU A 211 -4.36 -13.46 -3.96
C LEU A 211 -3.49 -13.84 -2.76
N LYS A 212 -3.72 -15.02 -2.18
CA LYS A 212 -2.96 -15.53 -1.03
C LYS A 212 -1.48 -15.81 -1.36
N ARG A 213 -1.18 -16.17 -2.62
CA ARG A 213 0.16 -16.52 -3.10
C ARG A 213 0.83 -15.39 -3.89
N CYS A 214 0.11 -14.32 -4.18
CA CYS A 214 0.64 -13.19 -4.92
C CYS A 214 1.71 -12.47 -4.08
N ASN A 215 2.91 -12.38 -4.62
CA ASN A 215 4.02 -11.69 -3.98
C ASN A 215 3.74 -10.18 -3.89
N SER A 216 4.16 -9.56 -2.79
CA SER A 216 3.88 -8.14 -2.50
C SER A 216 4.36 -7.20 -3.59
N HIS A 217 5.54 -7.40 -4.17
CA HIS A 217 6.05 -6.56 -5.26
C HIS A 217 5.19 -6.64 -6.53
N ARG A 218 4.63 -7.83 -6.86
CA ARG A 218 3.73 -8.02 -8.01
C ARG A 218 2.38 -7.37 -7.75
N LEU A 219 1.81 -7.60 -6.56
CA LEU A 219 0.57 -6.96 -6.15
C LEU A 219 0.68 -5.43 -6.23
N LEU A 220 1.76 -4.85 -5.70
CA LEU A 220 1.98 -3.41 -5.73
C LEU A 220 2.18 -2.87 -7.15
N ALA A 221 2.84 -3.63 -8.03
CA ALA A 221 2.98 -3.25 -9.44
C ALA A 221 1.62 -3.23 -10.16
N ILE A 222 0.78 -4.26 -9.97
CA ILE A 222 -0.58 -4.35 -10.53
C ILE A 222 -1.45 -3.19 -10.00
N ARG A 223 -1.43 -2.94 -8.68
CA ARG A 223 -2.22 -1.86 -8.07
C ARG A 223 -1.77 -0.47 -8.50
N ARG A 224 -0.47 -0.28 -8.73
CA ARG A 224 0.05 0.97 -9.30
C ARG A 224 -0.44 1.18 -10.73
N ALA A 225 -0.37 0.16 -11.57
CA ALA A 225 -0.85 0.24 -12.94
C ALA A 225 -2.37 0.49 -13.02
N GLU A 226 -3.14 -0.04 -12.07
CA GLU A 226 -4.56 0.27 -11.92
C GLU A 226 -4.80 1.73 -11.53
N ALA A 227 -4.04 2.24 -10.56
CA ALA A 227 -4.13 3.65 -10.13
C ALA A 227 -3.73 4.63 -11.24
N GLU A 228 -2.78 4.23 -12.12
CA GLU A 228 -2.43 4.97 -13.34
C GLU A 228 -3.50 4.85 -14.45
N GLY A 229 -4.54 4.02 -14.24
CA GLY A 229 -5.62 3.80 -15.22
C GLY A 229 -5.16 3.02 -16.45
N LEU A 230 -4.15 2.16 -16.31
CA LEU A 230 -3.58 1.35 -17.39
C LEU A 230 -4.08 -0.10 -17.37
N LEU A 231 -4.34 -0.64 -16.20
CA LEU A 231 -4.90 -1.98 -16.01
C LEU A 231 -6.28 -1.91 -15.36
N LYS A 232 -7.13 -2.86 -15.72
CA LYS A 232 -8.35 -3.19 -14.99
C LYS A 232 -8.04 -4.38 -14.09
N VAL A 233 -8.24 -4.22 -12.78
CA VAL A 233 -7.96 -5.24 -11.78
C VAL A 233 -9.26 -5.72 -11.14
N SER A 234 -9.35 -7.01 -10.83
CA SER A 234 -10.44 -7.60 -10.07
C SER A 234 -9.86 -8.60 -9.06
N ILE A 235 -10.46 -8.66 -7.89
CA ILE A 235 -10.10 -9.59 -6.82
C ILE A 235 -11.38 -10.33 -6.41
N SER A 236 -11.56 -11.55 -6.91
CA SER A 236 -12.76 -12.32 -6.66
C SER A 236 -12.45 -13.82 -6.65
N PRO A 237 -13.13 -14.63 -5.83
CA PRO A 237 -13.24 -16.06 -6.05
C PRO A 237 -14.18 -16.34 -7.23
N ASP A 238 -14.49 -17.59 -7.47
CA ASP A 238 -15.49 -17.99 -8.46
C ASP A 238 -16.87 -17.45 -8.10
N ASP A 239 -17.49 -16.71 -9.03
CA ASP A 239 -18.77 -16.04 -8.81
C ASP A 239 -19.92 -17.02 -8.67
N GLU A 240 -19.91 -18.14 -9.42
CA GLU A 240 -20.97 -19.14 -9.41
C GLU A 240 -20.98 -19.86 -8.07
N GLU A 241 -19.81 -20.25 -7.56
CA GLU A 241 -19.69 -20.89 -6.24
C GLU A 241 -20.14 -19.96 -5.12
N CYS A 242 -19.84 -18.66 -5.22
CA CYS A 242 -20.30 -17.66 -4.25
C CYS A 242 -21.82 -17.54 -4.22
N VAL A 243 -22.42 -17.43 -5.39
CA VAL A 243 -23.88 -17.31 -5.53
C VAL A 243 -24.58 -18.59 -5.02
N GLU A 244 -24.14 -19.78 -5.43
CA GLU A 244 -24.70 -21.03 -4.93
C GLU A 244 -24.69 -21.15 -3.41
N ARG A 245 -23.60 -20.70 -2.77
CA ARG A 245 -23.50 -20.74 -1.31
C ARG A 245 -24.48 -19.79 -0.64
N LEU A 246 -24.66 -18.58 -1.21
CA LEU A 246 -25.66 -17.64 -0.73
C LEU A 246 -27.08 -18.15 -0.96
N GLU A 247 -27.37 -18.72 -2.12
CA GLU A 247 -28.67 -19.31 -2.41
C GLU A 247 -29.03 -20.41 -1.42
N ARG A 248 -28.10 -21.31 -1.07
CA ARG A 248 -28.31 -22.34 -0.03
C ARG A 248 -28.67 -21.75 1.35
N GLN A 249 -28.27 -20.52 1.64
CA GLN A 249 -28.61 -19.86 2.90
C GLN A 249 -30.02 -19.26 2.88
N PHE A 250 -30.41 -18.63 1.75
CA PHE A 250 -31.64 -17.84 1.68
C PHE A 250 -32.80 -18.55 0.95
N VAL A 251 -32.52 -19.40 -0.03
CA VAL A 251 -33.54 -20.10 -0.82
C VAL A 251 -33.90 -21.41 -0.13
N ARG A 252 -35.12 -21.50 0.33
CA ARG A 252 -35.66 -22.66 1.12
C ARG A 252 -36.66 -23.51 0.35
N SER A 253 -37.18 -22.99 -0.77
CA SER A 253 -38.24 -23.62 -1.55
C SER A 253 -38.02 -23.36 -3.05
N ASN A 254 -38.43 -24.31 -3.88
CA ASN A 254 -38.43 -24.21 -5.34
C ASN A 254 -39.71 -23.59 -5.92
N ASN A 255 -40.56 -23.00 -5.07
CA ASN A 255 -41.79 -22.36 -5.49
C ASN A 255 -41.52 -20.99 -6.15
N PRO A 256 -42.54 -20.32 -6.73
CA PRO A 256 -42.35 -19.01 -7.36
C PRO A 256 -41.72 -17.94 -6.44
N CYS A 257 -42.01 -17.96 -5.13
CA CYS A 257 -41.38 -17.08 -4.18
C CYS A 257 -39.87 -17.38 -4.03
N GLY A 258 -39.50 -18.65 -3.95
CA GLY A 258 -38.10 -19.08 -3.88
C GLY A 258 -37.29 -18.66 -5.10
N GLN A 259 -37.90 -18.71 -6.30
CA GLN A 259 -37.27 -18.20 -7.52
C GLN A 259 -36.99 -16.69 -7.45
N GLN A 260 -37.96 -15.90 -6.96
CA GLN A 260 -37.78 -14.45 -6.78
C GLN A 260 -36.68 -14.11 -5.74
N VAL A 261 -36.58 -14.93 -4.67
CA VAL A 261 -35.50 -14.80 -3.69
C VAL A 261 -34.15 -15.13 -4.32
N ALA A 262 -34.06 -16.19 -5.14
CA ALA A 262 -32.83 -16.56 -5.83
C ALA A 262 -32.33 -15.42 -6.75
N GLU A 263 -33.23 -14.82 -7.55
CA GLU A 263 -32.91 -13.66 -8.39
C GLU A 263 -32.42 -12.46 -7.55
N ALA A 264 -33.06 -12.21 -6.40
CA ALA A 264 -32.65 -11.14 -5.49
C ALA A 264 -31.28 -11.42 -4.86
N VAL A 265 -30.96 -12.66 -4.50
CA VAL A 265 -29.63 -13.07 -3.98
C VAL A 265 -28.54 -12.88 -5.04
N GLN A 266 -28.81 -13.26 -6.30
CA GLN A 266 -27.88 -13.04 -7.41
C GLN A 266 -27.61 -11.55 -7.66
N ASP A 267 -28.67 -10.72 -7.64
CA ASP A 267 -28.51 -9.26 -7.76
C ASP A 267 -27.76 -8.68 -6.57
N SER A 268 -28.08 -9.12 -5.35
CA SER A 268 -27.38 -8.71 -4.14
C SER A 268 -25.87 -9.00 -4.22
N TYR A 269 -25.52 -10.22 -4.66
CA TYR A 269 -24.12 -10.59 -4.83
C TYR A 269 -23.42 -9.71 -5.85
N LYS A 270 -23.95 -9.63 -7.06
CA LYS A 270 -23.32 -8.90 -8.17
C LYS A 270 -23.19 -7.41 -7.92
N ARG A 271 -24.22 -6.79 -7.36
CA ARG A 271 -24.33 -5.33 -7.26
C ARG A 271 -23.88 -4.78 -5.91
N LEU A 272 -24.04 -5.50 -4.82
CA LEU A 272 -23.83 -4.99 -3.47
C LEU A 272 -22.69 -5.70 -2.74
N LEU A 273 -22.75 -7.03 -2.59
CA LEU A 273 -21.81 -7.79 -1.78
C LEU A 273 -20.42 -7.88 -2.42
N LYS A 274 -20.35 -8.34 -3.68
CA LYS A 274 -19.08 -8.53 -4.38
C LYS A 274 -18.26 -7.24 -4.43
N PRO A 275 -18.76 -6.07 -4.89
CA PRO A 275 -17.98 -4.84 -4.95
C PRO A 275 -17.51 -4.37 -3.56
N SER A 276 -18.35 -4.57 -2.53
CA SER A 276 -18.01 -4.20 -1.16
C SER A 276 -16.86 -5.06 -0.62
N ILE A 277 -16.96 -6.38 -0.72
CA ILE A 277 -15.95 -7.32 -0.21
C ILE A 277 -14.68 -7.28 -1.06
N GLU A 278 -14.80 -7.13 -2.38
CA GLU A 278 -13.66 -6.92 -3.27
C GLU A 278 -12.83 -5.71 -2.86
N THR A 279 -13.49 -4.58 -2.55
CA THR A 279 -12.82 -3.36 -2.05
C THR A 279 -12.13 -3.60 -0.71
N GLU A 280 -12.76 -4.35 0.20
CA GLU A 280 -12.20 -4.72 1.49
C GLU A 280 -10.91 -5.54 1.30
N PHE A 281 -10.95 -6.60 0.48
CA PHE A 281 -9.78 -7.44 0.22
C PHE A 281 -8.70 -6.73 -0.60
N ALA A 282 -9.08 -5.83 -1.51
CA ALA A 282 -8.16 -4.99 -2.24
C ALA A 282 -7.36 -4.08 -1.30
N THR A 283 -8.03 -3.46 -0.32
CA THR A 283 -7.40 -2.62 0.69
C THR A 283 -6.49 -3.43 1.61
N GLN A 284 -6.99 -4.48 2.23
CA GLN A 284 -6.24 -5.35 3.14
C GLN A 284 -5.00 -5.97 2.50
N SER A 285 -5.15 -6.47 1.25
CA SER A 285 -4.02 -7.06 0.54
C SER A 285 -2.94 -6.02 0.19
N LYS A 286 -3.36 -4.80 -0.16
CA LYS A 286 -2.43 -3.70 -0.42
C LYS A 286 -1.70 -3.27 0.85
N GLU A 287 -2.39 -3.09 1.97
CA GLU A 287 -1.78 -2.73 3.26
C GLU A 287 -0.72 -3.77 3.67
N ARG A 288 -1.05 -5.06 3.59
CA ARG A 288 -0.09 -6.14 3.85
C ARG A 288 1.13 -6.06 2.93
N ALA A 289 0.91 -5.80 1.64
CA ALA A 289 2.00 -5.70 0.67
C ALA A 289 2.87 -4.45 0.89
N ASP A 290 2.27 -3.33 1.28
CA ASP A 290 2.98 -2.10 1.64
C ASP A 290 3.86 -2.33 2.89
N GLU A 291 3.34 -2.99 3.94
CA GLU A 291 4.10 -3.32 5.15
C GLU A 291 5.31 -4.21 4.85
N GLU A 292 5.12 -5.24 4.00
CA GLU A 292 6.20 -6.14 3.60
C GLU A 292 7.26 -5.40 2.77
N ALA A 293 6.84 -4.56 1.84
CA ALA A 293 7.74 -3.74 1.03
C ALA A 293 8.55 -2.74 1.89
N ILE A 294 7.90 -2.12 2.88
CA ILE A 294 8.57 -1.21 3.83
C ILE A 294 9.61 -1.97 4.66
N LYS A 295 9.32 -3.19 5.13
CA LYS A 295 10.29 -4.02 5.86
C LYS A 295 11.53 -4.34 5.02
N VAL A 296 11.33 -4.76 3.77
CA VAL A 296 12.43 -5.04 2.83
C VAL A 296 13.25 -3.76 2.56
N PHE A 297 12.57 -2.64 2.35
CA PHE A 297 13.24 -1.36 2.15
C PHE A 297 14.06 -0.94 3.38
N ALA A 298 13.49 -1.06 4.58
CA ALA A 298 14.16 -0.72 5.83
C ALA A 298 15.41 -1.57 6.06
N GLU A 299 15.36 -2.88 5.77
CA GLU A 299 16.52 -3.77 5.89
C GLU A 299 17.62 -3.41 4.88
N ASN A 300 17.25 -3.17 3.63
CA ASN A 300 18.22 -2.73 2.61
C ASN A 300 18.86 -1.38 2.98
N LEU A 301 18.06 -0.44 3.48
CA LEU A 301 18.56 0.85 3.95
C LEU A 301 19.51 0.68 5.15
N ARG A 302 19.15 -0.19 6.09
CA ARG A 302 20.01 -0.49 7.25
C ARG A 302 21.36 -1.06 6.80
N GLN A 303 21.37 -2.03 5.89
CA GLN A 303 22.61 -2.60 5.35
C GLN A 303 23.46 -1.52 4.66
N LEU A 304 22.81 -0.64 3.88
CA LEU A 304 23.48 0.46 3.22
C LEU A 304 24.10 1.45 4.24
N LEU A 305 23.36 1.82 5.28
CA LEU A 305 23.82 2.77 6.31
C LEU A 305 24.91 2.18 7.23
N LEU A 306 24.93 0.87 7.42
CA LEU A 306 25.93 0.15 8.21
C LEU A 306 27.15 -0.29 7.38
N ALA A 307 27.16 -0.07 6.07
CA ALA A 307 28.31 -0.37 5.22
C ALA A 307 29.52 0.44 5.69
N SER A 308 30.68 -0.22 5.81
CA SER A 308 31.93 0.45 6.21
C SER A 308 32.33 1.50 5.19
N PRO A 309 32.53 2.74 5.58
CA PRO A 309 33.02 3.79 4.70
C PRO A 309 34.47 3.50 4.30
N LEU A 310 34.86 3.93 3.11
CA LEU A 310 36.27 3.88 2.69
C LEU A 310 37.14 4.79 3.55
N GLY A 311 36.56 5.81 4.16
CA GLY A 311 37.20 6.78 4.99
C GLY A 311 37.88 7.93 4.20
N GLN A 312 38.74 8.67 4.89
CA GLN A 312 39.40 9.85 4.35
C GLN A 312 40.50 9.47 3.32
N LYS A 313 40.07 9.07 2.14
CA LYS A 313 40.95 8.81 0.99
C LYS A 313 40.62 9.75 -0.15
N ARG A 314 41.57 9.91 -1.07
CA ARG A 314 41.34 10.67 -2.30
C ARG A 314 40.62 9.81 -3.32
N VAL A 315 39.46 10.23 -3.73
CA VAL A 315 38.56 9.44 -4.55
C VAL A 315 38.33 10.09 -5.92
N MET A 316 38.37 9.29 -6.95
CA MET A 316 37.89 9.66 -8.28
C MET A 316 36.44 9.17 -8.43
N GLY A 317 35.49 10.08 -8.58
CA GLY A 317 34.08 9.74 -8.89
C GLY A 317 33.86 9.72 -10.40
N ILE A 318 33.22 8.68 -10.89
CA ILE A 318 32.86 8.54 -12.31
C ILE A 318 31.36 8.33 -12.44
N ASP A 319 30.69 9.22 -13.16
CA ASP A 319 29.33 9.10 -13.62
C ASP A 319 29.35 8.59 -15.07
N PRO A 320 29.04 7.29 -15.31
CA PRO A 320 29.23 6.68 -16.62
C PRO A 320 28.13 7.06 -17.61
N GLY A 321 28.49 7.20 -18.89
CA GLY A 321 27.53 7.48 -19.94
C GLY A 321 28.04 7.19 -21.34
N PHE A 322 27.18 6.66 -22.21
CA PHE A 322 27.56 6.36 -23.61
C PHE A 322 27.60 7.60 -24.50
N ARG A 323 26.53 8.38 -24.53
CA ARG A 323 26.40 9.53 -25.47
C ARG A 323 27.12 10.78 -24.99
N THR A 324 26.96 11.12 -23.74
CA THR A 324 27.51 12.31 -23.11
C THR A 324 28.93 12.14 -22.61
N GLY A 325 29.49 10.91 -22.73
CA GLY A 325 30.75 10.52 -22.12
C GLY A 325 30.63 10.27 -20.61
N CYS A 326 31.72 9.78 -20.01
CA CYS A 326 31.82 9.59 -18.58
C CYS A 326 32.31 10.89 -17.93
N LYS A 327 31.59 11.37 -16.91
CA LYS A 327 31.99 12.54 -16.11
C LYS A 327 32.91 12.05 -15.00
N VAL A 328 34.11 12.61 -14.93
CA VAL A 328 35.13 12.24 -13.95
C VAL A 328 35.41 13.43 -13.06
N VAL A 329 35.42 13.18 -11.75
CA VAL A 329 35.80 14.18 -10.74
C VAL A 329 36.88 13.63 -9.84
N CYS A 330 37.80 14.47 -9.41
CA CYS A 330 38.82 14.14 -8.41
C CYS A 330 38.46 14.85 -7.10
N LEU A 331 38.37 14.09 -6.02
CA LEU A 331 38.04 14.60 -4.68
C LEU A 331 39.25 14.44 -3.75
N ASP A 332 39.42 15.41 -2.86
CA ASP A 332 40.37 15.28 -1.76
C ASP A 332 39.87 14.39 -0.64
N ALA A 333 40.63 14.19 0.43
CA ALA A 333 40.26 13.35 1.57
C ALA A 333 39.08 13.92 2.37
N GLN A 334 38.66 15.15 2.17
CA GLN A 334 37.48 15.77 2.78
C GLN A 334 36.28 15.82 1.85
N GLY A 335 36.40 15.30 0.61
CA GLY A 335 35.33 15.30 -0.38
C GLY A 335 35.18 16.61 -1.16
N ASN A 336 36.16 17.53 -1.10
CA ASN A 336 36.15 18.72 -1.90
C ASN A 336 36.56 18.39 -3.36
N LEU A 337 35.93 19.06 -4.30
CA LEU A 337 36.24 18.91 -5.73
C LEU A 337 37.58 19.61 -6.07
N LEU A 338 38.54 18.82 -6.54
CA LEU A 338 39.86 19.30 -6.99
C LEU A 338 39.89 19.52 -8.51
N HIS A 339 39.25 18.65 -9.26
CA HIS A 339 39.26 18.67 -10.74
C HIS A 339 38.10 17.92 -11.31
N ASN A 340 37.67 18.27 -12.52
CA ASN A 340 36.68 17.52 -13.30
C ASN A 340 37.09 17.46 -14.77
N GLU A 341 36.73 16.35 -15.42
CA GLU A 341 37.04 16.10 -16.83
C GLU A 341 35.99 15.18 -17.46
N ASN A 342 35.83 15.30 -18.78
CA ASN A 342 34.99 14.37 -19.54
C ASN A 342 35.88 13.40 -20.33
N ILE A 343 35.56 12.11 -20.27
CA ILE A 343 36.23 11.07 -21.06
C ILE A 343 35.21 10.29 -21.88
N TYR A 344 35.66 9.72 -23.00
CA TYR A 344 34.82 9.01 -23.96
C TYR A 344 35.35 7.62 -24.26
N PRO A 345 35.39 6.71 -23.29
CA PRO A 345 35.94 5.36 -23.50
C PRO A 345 35.02 4.45 -24.33
N HIS A 346 33.72 4.77 -24.40
CA HIS A 346 32.68 3.91 -24.98
C HIS A 346 32.21 4.39 -26.36
N PRO A 347 31.55 3.51 -27.17
CA PRO A 347 30.85 3.93 -28.38
C PRO A 347 29.75 5.00 -28.04
N PRO A 348 29.45 5.90 -29.00
CA PRO A 348 29.90 5.98 -30.37
C PRO A 348 31.27 6.61 -30.56
N VAL A 349 31.84 7.30 -29.55
CA VAL A 349 33.09 8.08 -29.70
C VAL A 349 34.34 7.21 -29.59
N SER A 350 34.36 6.24 -28.66
CA SER A 350 35.42 5.20 -28.47
C SER A 350 36.87 5.71 -28.43
N LYS A 351 37.16 6.81 -27.71
CA LYS A 351 38.49 7.38 -27.52
C LYS A 351 39.23 6.76 -26.33
N GLN A 352 39.41 5.44 -26.31
CA GLN A 352 39.96 4.70 -25.15
C GLN A 352 41.37 5.13 -24.77
N LYS A 353 42.28 5.36 -25.75
CA LYS A 353 43.65 5.78 -25.47
C LYS A 353 43.72 7.19 -24.85
N GLU A 354 42.93 8.11 -25.36
CA GLU A 354 42.84 9.49 -24.81
C GLU A 354 42.22 9.45 -23.38
N ALA A 355 41.15 8.69 -23.19
CA ALA A 355 40.53 8.49 -21.91
C ALA A 355 41.49 7.91 -20.86
N PHE A 356 42.26 6.87 -21.23
CA PHE A 356 43.28 6.30 -20.35
C PHE A 356 44.36 7.31 -19.97
N ALA A 357 44.92 8.05 -20.94
CA ALA A 357 45.99 9.06 -20.70
C ALA A 357 45.47 10.14 -19.71
N LYS A 358 44.23 10.60 -19.87
CA LYS A 358 43.65 11.58 -18.96
C LYS A 358 43.45 11.00 -17.54
N LEU A 359 42.93 9.77 -17.43
CA LEU A 359 42.76 9.11 -16.13
C LEU A 359 44.11 8.86 -15.44
N GLN A 360 45.13 8.40 -16.15
CA GLN A 360 46.45 8.20 -15.60
C GLN A 360 47.03 9.53 -15.04
N MET A 361 46.96 10.61 -15.83
CA MET A 361 47.42 11.90 -15.43
C MET A 361 46.69 12.42 -14.16
N MET A 362 45.34 12.26 -14.10
CA MET A 362 44.54 12.67 -12.94
C MET A 362 44.87 11.82 -11.71
N ILE A 363 45.03 10.52 -11.84
CA ILE A 363 45.37 9.58 -10.75
C ILE A 363 46.73 9.98 -10.13
N GLU A 364 47.72 10.30 -10.97
CA GLU A 364 49.04 10.68 -10.51
C GLU A 364 49.05 12.10 -9.87
N SER A 365 48.49 13.09 -10.59
CA SER A 365 48.51 14.51 -10.15
C SER A 365 47.73 14.71 -8.85
N TYR A 366 46.58 14.08 -8.67
CA TYR A 366 45.74 14.21 -7.51
C TYR A 366 45.94 13.12 -6.47
N LYS A 367 46.87 12.19 -6.72
CA LYS A 367 47.22 11.07 -5.82
C LYS A 367 45.98 10.24 -5.42
N ILE A 368 45.15 9.87 -6.38
CA ILE A 368 43.92 9.12 -6.17
C ILE A 368 44.23 7.73 -5.60
N ASP A 369 43.48 7.31 -4.57
CA ASP A 369 43.59 6.02 -3.89
C ASP A 369 42.49 5.03 -4.31
N ALA A 370 41.32 5.55 -4.70
CA ALA A 370 40.19 4.72 -5.11
C ALA A 370 39.35 5.40 -6.19
N VAL A 371 38.65 4.57 -6.97
CA VAL A 371 37.71 4.99 -8.01
C VAL A 371 36.31 4.51 -7.65
N ALA A 372 35.36 5.41 -7.61
CA ALA A 372 33.92 5.16 -7.44
C ALA A 372 33.23 5.29 -8.80
N ILE A 373 32.58 4.23 -9.26
CA ILE A 373 31.81 4.23 -10.51
C ILE A 373 30.33 4.12 -10.17
N GLY A 374 29.49 5.02 -10.67
CA GLY A 374 28.04 4.93 -10.54
C GLY A 374 27.50 3.66 -11.17
N ASN A 375 26.47 3.06 -10.55
CA ASN A 375 25.90 1.77 -11.00
C ASN A 375 24.82 1.88 -12.10
N GLY A 376 24.70 3.03 -12.76
CA GLY A 376 23.75 3.27 -13.83
C GLY A 376 24.21 2.77 -15.21
N THR A 377 23.77 3.52 -16.23
CA THR A 377 24.08 3.20 -17.64
C THR A 377 25.59 3.19 -17.89
N ALA A 378 26.10 2.20 -18.63
CA ALA A 378 27.51 2.00 -18.97
C ALA A 378 28.44 1.71 -17.77
N SER A 379 27.90 1.37 -16.60
CA SER A 379 28.69 1.07 -15.39
C SER A 379 29.63 -0.11 -15.58
N ARG A 380 29.14 -1.25 -16.11
CA ARG A 380 29.91 -2.47 -16.33
C ARG A 380 31.02 -2.25 -17.35
N GLU A 381 30.71 -1.59 -18.43
CA GLU A 381 31.68 -1.28 -19.51
C GLU A 381 32.77 -0.34 -18.99
N THR A 382 32.44 0.61 -18.11
CA THR A 382 33.41 1.51 -17.48
C THR A 382 34.29 0.76 -16.48
N GLU A 383 33.71 -0.13 -15.67
CA GLU A 383 34.46 -0.99 -14.76
C GLU A 383 35.44 -1.88 -15.52
N GLU A 384 34.96 -2.54 -16.57
CA GLU A 384 35.78 -3.42 -17.42
C GLU A 384 36.89 -2.64 -18.10
N PHE A 385 36.58 -1.45 -18.64
CA PHE A 385 37.58 -0.57 -19.22
C PHE A 385 38.68 -0.25 -18.22
N LEU A 386 38.35 0.14 -16.98
CA LEU A 386 39.32 0.49 -15.95
C LEU A 386 40.15 -0.72 -15.48
N LYS A 387 39.53 -1.89 -15.32
CA LYS A 387 40.21 -3.12 -14.89
C LYS A 387 41.23 -3.64 -15.93
N HIS A 388 41.02 -3.38 -17.20
CA HIS A 388 41.97 -3.75 -18.27
C HIS A 388 43.17 -2.81 -18.40
N GLN A 389 43.15 -1.67 -17.70
CA GLN A 389 44.25 -0.73 -17.72
C GLN A 389 45.26 -1.03 -16.59
N ARG A 390 46.52 -0.73 -16.84
CA ARG A 390 47.57 -0.76 -15.81
C ARG A 390 47.94 0.65 -15.43
N PHE A 391 47.48 1.07 -14.28
CA PHE A 391 47.82 2.35 -13.69
C PHE A 391 49.14 2.26 -12.93
N ASN A 392 49.91 3.37 -12.87
CA ASN A 392 51.18 3.40 -12.14
C ASN A 392 51.02 3.41 -10.60
N ARG A 393 49.78 3.58 -10.13
CA ARG A 393 49.44 3.50 -8.72
C ARG A 393 48.48 2.31 -8.50
N ASP A 394 48.59 1.68 -7.35
CA ASP A 394 47.59 0.70 -6.91
C ASP A 394 46.31 1.46 -6.50
N ILE A 395 45.25 1.24 -7.26
CA ILE A 395 43.94 1.86 -7.04
C ILE A 395 42.86 0.80 -6.88
N GLN A 396 41.97 1.02 -5.93
CA GLN A 396 40.80 0.19 -5.73
C GLN A 396 39.64 0.72 -6.54
N ILE A 397 38.90 -0.17 -7.23
CA ILE A 397 37.74 0.19 -8.07
C ILE A 397 36.49 -0.34 -7.41
N PHE A 398 35.50 0.53 -7.20
CA PHE A 398 34.24 0.21 -6.55
C PHE A 398 33.07 0.64 -7.42
N ILE A 399 32.02 -0.22 -7.49
CA ILE A 399 30.73 0.18 -8.02
C ILE A 399 29.90 0.75 -6.85
N VAL A 400 29.37 1.95 -7.05
CA VAL A 400 28.63 2.70 -6.02
C VAL A 400 27.23 2.99 -6.53
N SER A 401 26.22 2.85 -5.67
CA SER A 401 24.85 3.20 -6.03
C SER A 401 24.75 4.69 -6.34
N GLU A 402 24.18 5.05 -7.49
CA GLU A 402 23.91 6.45 -7.87
C GLU A 402 22.49 6.90 -7.51
N GLN A 403 21.72 6.07 -6.77
CA GLN A 403 20.38 6.45 -6.31
C GLN A 403 20.49 7.71 -5.45
N GLY A 404 19.66 8.71 -5.77
CA GLY A 404 19.70 10.00 -5.12
C GLY A 404 20.71 11.02 -5.68
N ALA A 405 21.74 10.61 -6.44
CA ALA A 405 22.71 11.53 -7.03
C ALA A 405 22.04 12.57 -7.96
N SER A 406 21.02 12.17 -8.70
CA SER A 406 20.23 13.08 -9.54
C SER A 406 19.40 14.08 -8.73
N ILE A 407 18.90 13.66 -7.56
CA ILE A 407 18.15 14.56 -6.64
C ILE A 407 19.11 15.58 -6.01
N TYR A 408 20.25 15.10 -5.51
CA TYR A 408 21.29 15.99 -4.97
C TYR A 408 21.78 16.99 -6.01
N SER A 409 22.17 16.52 -7.18
CA SER A 409 22.75 17.39 -8.22
C SER A 409 21.81 18.52 -8.67
N ALA A 410 20.49 18.31 -8.60
CA ALA A 410 19.47 19.31 -8.89
C ALA A 410 19.07 20.18 -7.66
N SER A 411 19.49 19.81 -6.45
CA SER A 411 19.11 20.49 -5.22
C SER A 411 19.69 21.91 -5.11
N LYS A 412 19.05 22.74 -4.27
CA LYS A 412 19.57 24.08 -3.95
C LYS A 412 20.94 23.97 -3.28
N ILE A 413 21.14 23.04 -2.37
CA ILE A 413 22.40 22.82 -1.63
C ILE A 413 23.55 22.58 -2.61
N ALA A 414 23.37 21.67 -3.58
CA ALA A 414 24.40 21.37 -4.57
C ALA A 414 24.69 22.56 -5.50
N ARG A 415 23.68 23.38 -5.81
CA ARG A 415 23.88 24.62 -6.60
C ARG A 415 24.62 25.69 -5.82
N ASP A 416 24.34 25.82 -4.53
CA ASP A 416 25.00 26.78 -3.66
C ASP A 416 26.46 26.36 -3.38
N GLU A 417 26.74 25.05 -3.28
CA GLU A 417 28.07 24.49 -3.07
C GLU A 417 28.93 24.53 -4.35
N PHE A 418 28.33 24.29 -5.51
CA PHE A 418 29.00 24.20 -6.81
C PHE A 418 28.28 25.07 -7.86
N PRO A 419 28.30 26.41 -7.70
CA PRO A 419 27.57 27.34 -8.58
C PRO A 419 28.08 27.32 -10.03
N ASP A 420 29.38 27.13 -10.23
CA ASP A 420 30.02 27.16 -11.54
C ASP A 420 30.05 25.85 -12.29
N TYR A 421 29.51 24.76 -11.70
CA TYR A 421 29.54 23.44 -12.28
C TYR A 421 28.14 22.99 -12.68
N ASP A 422 28.05 22.17 -13.75
CA ASP A 422 26.78 21.64 -14.22
C ASP A 422 26.25 20.49 -13.34
N ILE A 423 25.01 20.11 -13.61
CA ILE A 423 24.31 19.07 -12.88
C ILE A 423 25.03 17.71 -12.94
N THR A 424 25.74 17.42 -14.02
CA THR A 424 26.42 16.12 -14.21
C THR A 424 27.69 16.03 -13.38
N VAL A 425 28.44 17.13 -13.24
CA VAL A 425 29.61 17.20 -12.35
C VAL A 425 29.19 17.04 -10.89
N ARG A 426 28.10 17.71 -10.48
CA ARG A 426 27.54 17.56 -9.12
C ARG A 426 27.12 16.12 -8.86
N GLY A 427 26.54 15.41 -9.87
CA GLY A 427 26.22 13.98 -9.81
C GLY A 427 27.46 13.11 -9.56
N ALA A 428 28.54 13.33 -10.32
CA ALA A 428 29.79 12.61 -10.15
C ALA A 428 30.45 12.87 -8.77
N VAL A 429 30.36 14.09 -8.23
CA VAL A 429 30.79 14.42 -6.86
C VAL A 429 30.00 13.60 -5.82
N SER A 430 28.68 13.49 -5.97
CA SER A 430 27.85 12.69 -5.07
C SER A 430 28.26 11.23 -5.09
N ILE A 431 28.55 10.66 -6.28
CA ILE A 431 29.02 9.27 -6.42
C ILE A 431 30.36 9.06 -5.69
N GLY A 432 31.31 9.99 -5.86
CA GLY A 432 32.61 9.91 -5.17
C GLY A 432 32.51 10.02 -3.66
N ARG A 433 31.74 11.00 -3.15
CA ARG A 433 31.50 11.20 -1.71
C ARG A 433 30.82 10.01 -1.06
N ARG A 434 29.91 9.35 -1.76
CA ARG A 434 29.20 8.16 -1.27
C ARG A 434 30.13 7.00 -0.94
N LEU A 435 31.23 6.84 -1.67
CA LEU A 435 32.26 5.86 -1.34
C LEU A 435 33.06 6.26 -0.11
N MET A 436 33.32 7.53 0.06
CA MET A 436 34.12 8.05 1.18
C MET A 436 33.40 7.91 2.50
N ASP A 437 32.17 8.40 2.59
CA ASP A 437 31.32 8.37 3.76
C ASP A 437 29.86 8.63 3.38
N LEU A 438 28.98 7.68 3.74
CA LEU A 438 27.55 7.83 3.53
C LEU A 438 26.93 9.02 4.28
N SER A 439 27.53 9.47 5.39
CA SER A 439 27.07 10.63 6.13
C SER A 439 27.17 11.94 5.33
N LEU A 440 28.09 12.01 4.39
CA LEU A 440 28.23 13.15 3.49
C LEU A 440 27.05 13.31 2.52
N ILE A 441 26.26 12.27 2.33
CA ILE A 441 25.05 12.31 1.51
C ILE A 441 23.87 12.91 2.28
N HIS A 442 23.77 12.69 3.59
CA HIS A 442 22.69 13.23 4.42
C HIS A 442 22.71 14.76 4.52
N ILE A 443 23.86 15.39 4.31
CA ILE A 443 23.99 16.85 4.24
C ILE A 443 23.41 17.37 2.94
N SER A 444 23.36 16.55 1.90
CA SER A 444 23.05 16.93 0.53
C SER A 444 21.70 16.43 0.00
N GLU A 445 21.06 15.45 0.66
CA GLU A 445 19.75 14.93 0.27
C GLU A 445 18.75 15.17 1.40
N PRO A 446 17.86 16.19 1.28
CA PRO A 446 16.79 16.35 2.25
C PRO A 446 15.89 15.11 2.19
N THR A 447 15.79 14.40 3.30
CA THR A 447 14.81 13.32 3.49
C THR A 447 13.41 13.88 3.24
N ARG A 448 12.74 13.38 2.23
CA ARG A 448 11.32 13.63 2.01
C ARG A 448 10.48 12.72 2.88
#